data_2d25df426f86da21c7749040e9cb8bfa
#
_entry.id   2d25df426f86da21c7749040e9cb8bfa
#
_cell.length_a   1.000
_cell.length_b   1.000
_cell.length_c   1.000
_cell.angle_alpha   90.00
_cell.angle_beta   90.00
_cell.angle_gamma   90.00
#
_symmetry.space_group_name_H-M   'P 1'
#
loop_
_entity.id
_entity.type
_entity.pdbx_description
1 polymer ?
#
loop_
_entity_poly.entity_id
_entity_poly.type
_entity_poly.pdbx_seq_one_letter_code
_entity_poly.pdbx_strand_id
1 'polypeptide(L)'
;MNTTLFPQPQAFASLPNIKTDGSVAIITRTKNRAVLLARALNSVLEQRYQNWHLYVVNDGGDVDTVEKLLNTYRDLFGERLTVIHNSQSLGMEAASNCAFEQANEEFLVIHDDDDSWHPDFLQETVAFLQKNRDAVAVLTNCVVVHEEIKQDTVRQLDVLEWGFWRDHVDAVRLIKGNITPPICLLIRMSAAKTIGGYNAALPVLGDWDYNLRLFRLGEIKTLNKELAYYHHRISSNDAYGNSVIAGVDKHQAYQAAYRNALVRRALAEDPANYGLLHLILHDAENNKNELLREIHDLKYRLENMVVTHHANRDAELFARVDYFYRKCLPMRNFAAKWREKMRKMRRNSKVLRPLAHQIRDMLRVLRGKRK
;
A
#
# COMPACT_ATOMS: atom_id res chain seq x y z
N MET A 1 -22.95 -17.10 7.45
CA MET A 1 -22.42 -17.82 6.28
C MET A 1 -22.20 -19.27 6.65
N ASN A 2 -22.44 -20.20 5.73
CA ASN A 2 -22.28 -21.62 6.00
C ASN A 2 -20.78 -21.94 6.17
N THR A 3 -20.38 -22.33 7.38
CA THR A 3 -18.97 -22.60 7.76
C THR A 3 -18.34 -23.75 6.95
N THR A 4 -19.14 -24.58 6.29
CA THR A 4 -18.66 -25.68 5.44
C THR A 4 -18.11 -25.20 4.09
N LEU A 5 -18.52 -24.02 3.60
CA LEU A 5 -18.00 -23.44 2.36
C LEU A 5 -16.67 -22.71 2.58
N PHE A 6 -16.42 -22.25 3.81
CA PHE A 6 -15.24 -21.47 4.17
C PHE A 6 -14.62 -22.06 5.44
N PRO A 7 -13.96 -23.24 5.34
CA PRO A 7 -13.36 -23.84 6.52
C PRO A 7 -12.28 -22.91 7.09
N GLN A 8 -12.45 -22.54 8.36
CA GLN A 8 -11.44 -21.75 9.07
C GLN A 8 -10.17 -22.59 9.24
N PRO A 9 -8.98 -22.00 9.06
CA PRO A 9 -7.75 -22.70 9.38
C PRO A 9 -7.75 -23.20 10.82
N GLN A 10 -7.43 -24.46 11.05
CA GLN A 10 -7.39 -25.05 12.40
C GLN A 10 -6.46 -24.30 13.36
N ALA A 11 -5.46 -23.63 12.83
CA ALA A 11 -4.52 -22.79 13.58
C ALA A 11 -5.19 -21.63 14.35
N PHE A 12 -6.36 -21.18 13.93
CA PHE A 12 -7.05 -20.07 14.58
C PHE A 12 -7.57 -20.44 15.99
N ALA A 13 -7.93 -21.70 16.20
CA ALA A 13 -8.45 -22.17 17.50
C ALA A 13 -7.38 -22.28 18.60
N SER A 14 -6.10 -22.21 18.25
CA SER A 14 -4.95 -22.40 19.17
C SER A 14 -4.15 -21.13 19.43
N LEU A 15 -4.69 -19.95 19.13
CA LEU A 15 -3.97 -18.70 19.40
C LEU A 15 -3.71 -18.52 20.91
N PRO A 16 -2.51 -18.06 21.30
CA PRO A 16 -2.18 -17.82 22.69
C PRO A 16 -3.17 -16.85 23.33
N ASN A 17 -3.53 -17.12 24.58
CA ASN A 17 -4.45 -16.28 25.34
C ASN A 17 -3.72 -14.97 25.69
N ILE A 18 -4.05 -13.89 25.01
CA ILE A 18 -3.51 -12.55 25.24
C ILE A 18 -4.58 -11.70 25.92
N LYS A 19 -4.17 -10.60 26.54
CA LYS A 19 -5.08 -9.60 27.13
C LYS A 19 -6.28 -9.33 26.21
N THR A 20 -7.44 -9.18 26.81
CA THR A 20 -8.70 -8.84 26.13
C THR A 20 -9.26 -7.54 26.70
N ASP A 21 -8.38 -6.54 26.89
CA ASP A 21 -8.70 -5.28 27.53
C ASP A 21 -8.88 -4.11 26.53
N GLY A 22 -8.81 -4.40 25.23
CA GLY A 22 -8.91 -3.43 24.15
C GLY A 22 -7.63 -2.61 23.92
N SER A 23 -6.56 -2.87 24.66
CA SER A 23 -5.32 -2.10 24.53
C SER A 23 -4.66 -2.25 23.17
N VAL A 24 -4.04 -1.17 22.68
CA VAL A 24 -3.40 -1.12 21.36
C VAL A 24 -1.94 -0.71 21.48
N ALA A 25 -1.02 -1.56 21.02
CA ALA A 25 0.36 -1.19 20.78
C ALA A 25 0.47 -0.44 19.44
N ILE A 26 0.95 0.78 19.49
CA ILE A 26 1.26 1.58 18.30
C ILE A 26 2.78 1.61 18.17
N ILE A 27 3.32 1.13 17.05
CA ILE A 27 4.76 1.15 16.79
C ILE A 27 5.07 2.18 15.71
N THR A 28 5.87 3.19 16.07
CA THR A 28 6.36 4.22 15.16
C THR A 28 7.88 4.12 15.02
N ARG A 29 8.35 3.91 13.80
CA ARG A 29 9.78 3.88 13.46
C ARG A 29 10.19 5.22 12.89
N THR A 30 11.35 5.73 13.29
CA THR A 30 11.88 6.99 12.75
C THR A 30 13.39 6.95 12.61
N LYS A 31 13.92 7.77 11.69
CA LYS A 31 15.35 7.99 11.53
C LYS A 31 15.59 9.37 10.89
N ASN A 32 16.08 10.34 11.68
CA ASN A 32 16.43 11.68 11.21
C ASN A 32 15.29 12.42 10.48
N ARG A 33 14.03 12.22 10.91
CA ARG A 33 12.83 12.81 10.29
C ARG A 33 11.90 13.48 11.33
N ALA A 34 12.47 14.35 12.20
CA ALA A 34 11.76 14.93 13.32
C ALA A 34 10.47 15.68 12.94
N VAL A 35 10.45 16.35 11.78
CA VAL A 35 9.25 17.06 11.29
C VAL A 35 8.11 16.08 11.01
N LEU A 36 8.40 14.95 10.39
CA LEU A 36 7.42 13.91 10.10
C LEU A 36 6.98 13.22 11.38
N LEU A 37 7.93 12.87 12.24
CA LEU A 37 7.64 12.28 13.55
C LEU A 37 6.69 13.17 14.37
N ALA A 38 6.87 14.48 14.36
CA ALA A 38 5.97 15.40 15.07
C ALA A 38 4.52 15.28 14.57
N ARG A 39 4.30 15.11 13.26
CA ARG A 39 2.97 14.85 12.69
C ARG A 39 2.39 13.53 13.16
N ALA A 40 3.19 12.46 13.13
CA ALA A 40 2.77 11.15 13.60
C ALA A 40 2.37 11.18 15.09
N LEU A 41 3.16 11.83 15.94
CA LEU A 41 2.86 12.01 17.37
C LEU A 41 1.53 12.73 17.58
N ASN A 42 1.28 13.81 16.86
CA ASN A 42 0.00 14.53 16.92
C ASN A 42 -1.15 13.64 16.47
N SER A 43 -0.99 12.90 15.39
CA SER A 43 -1.99 11.97 14.87
C SER A 43 -2.40 10.90 15.91
N VAL A 44 -1.45 10.42 16.71
CA VAL A 44 -1.72 9.48 17.81
C VAL A 44 -2.44 10.17 18.97
N LEU A 45 -2.03 11.37 19.36
CA LEU A 45 -2.67 12.12 20.44
C LEU A 45 -4.11 12.53 20.11
N GLU A 46 -4.42 12.78 18.84
CA GLU A 46 -5.76 13.14 18.37
C GLU A 46 -6.72 11.96 18.30
N GLN A 47 -6.28 10.72 18.55
CA GLN A 47 -7.15 9.57 18.55
C GLN A 47 -8.19 9.68 19.68
N ARG A 48 -9.48 9.49 19.35
CA ARG A 48 -10.57 9.46 20.34
C ARG A 48 -10.49 8.26 21.27
N TYR A 49 -10.00 7.15 20.76
CA TYR A 49 -9.72 5.96 21.56
C TYR A 49 -8.43 6.15 22.35
N GLN A 50 -8.50 6.05 23.69
CA GLN A 50 -7.38 6.41 24.56
C GLN A 50 -6.61 5.23 25.16
N ASN A 51 -7.09 3.98 24.97
CA ASN A 51 -6.43 2.81 25.53
C ASN A 51 -5.35 2.26 24.58
N TRP A 52 -4.28 3.03 24.43
CA TRP A 52 -3.14 2.69 23.58
C TRP A 52 -1.82 3.00 24.31
N HIS A 53 -0.75 2.33 23.84
CA HIS A 53 0.63 2.59 24.21
C HIS A 53 1.46 2.81 22.95
N LEU A 54 2.22 3.90 22.90
CA LEU A 54 3.08 4.27 21.79
C LEU A 54 4.52 3.84 22.03
N TYR A 55 5.07 3.08 21.11
CA TYR A 55 6.47 2.69 21.04
C TYR A 55 7.15 3.46 19.92
N VAL A 56 8.04 4.40 20.24
CA VAL A 56 8.85 5.12 19.25
C VAL A 56 10.22 4.48 19.16
N VAL A 57 10.57 4.00 17.97
CA VAL A 57 11.88 3.38 17.69
C VAL A 57 12.72 4.32 16.83
N ASN A 58 13.74 4.93 17.41
CA ASN A 58 14.75 5.69 16.68
C ASN A 58 15.81 4.73 16.16
N ASP A 59 15.74 4.40 14.87
CA ASP A 59 16.58 3.40 14.23
C ASP A 59 17.95 3.95 13.80
N GLY A 60 18.81 4.25 14.76
CA GLY A 60 20.15 4.79 14.51
C GLY A 60 20.15 6.21 13.97
N GLY A 61 19.10 6.99 14.25
CA GLY A 61 19.08 8.43 14.03
C GLY A 61 19.63 9.22 15.20
N ASP A 62 19.74 10.55 15.04
CA ASP A 62 20.21 11.45 16.09
C ASP A 62 19.30 11.42 17.32
N VAL A 63 19.85 10.97 18.44
CA VAL A 63 19.13 10.77 19.72
C VAL A 63 18.68 12.10 20.28
N ASP A 64 19.56 13.11 20.28
CA ASP A 64 19.29 14.41 20.88
C ASP A 64 18.11 15.11 20.20
N THR A 65 18.04 15.05 18.88
CA THR A 65 16.94 15.60 18.09
C THR A 65 15.62 14.91 18.41
N VAL A 66 15.61 13.58 18.50
CA VAL A 66 14.40 12.81 18.83
C VAL A 66 13.96 13.09 20.27
N GLU A 67 14.88 13.05 21.23
CA GLU A 67 14.55 13.31 22.64
C GLU A 67 14.07 14.76 22.86
N LYS A 68 14.70 15.73 22.20
CA LYS A 68 14.24 17.12 22.24
C LYS A 68 12.81 17.28 21.75
N LEU A 69 12.46 16.61 20.66
CA LEU A 69 11.09 16.58 20.15
C LEU A 69 10.15 15.90 21.16
N LEU A 70 10.47 14.69 21.59
CA LEU A 70 9.63 13.90 22.50
C LEU A 70 9.42 14.58 23.85
N ASN A 71 10.38 15.34 24.34
CA ASN A 71 10.25 16.10 25.58
C ASN A 71 9.12 17.15 25.50
N THR A 72 8.79 17.67 24.32
CA THR A 72 7.64 18.58 24.15
C THR A 72 6.28 17.85 24.25
N TYR A 73 6.27 16.53 24.16
CA TYR A 73 5.08 15.70 24.18
C TYR A 73 4.96 14.81 25.43
N ARG A 74 6.01 14.70 26.27
CA ARG A 74 6.05 13.75 27.39
C ARG A 74 4.86 13.88 28.35
N ASP A 75 4.48 15.11 28.69
CA ASP A 75 3.36 15.34 29.61
C ASP A 75 2.01 14.91 29.00
N LEU A 76 1.87 14.97 27.68
CA LEU A 76 0.66 14.56 26.95
C LEU A 76 0.55 13.05 26.84
N PHE A 77 1.65 12.36 26.63
CA PHE A 77 1.70 10.90 26.55
C PHE A 77 1.68 10.24 27.92
N GLY A 78 2.32 10.86 28.94
CA GLY A 78 2.48 10.27 30.26
C GLY A 78 3.19 8.90 30.19
N GLU A 79 2.62 7.91 30.87
CA GLU A 79 3.16 6.53 30.91
C GLU A 79 2.87 5.73 29.62
N ARG A 80 2.14 6.31 28.68
CA ARG A 80 1.78 5.65 27.40
C ARG A 80 2.85 5.75 26.32
N LEU A 81 4.08 6.15 26.67
CA LEU A 81 5.19 6.31 25.72
C LEU A 81 6.40 5.50 26.16
N THR A 82 6.85 4.62 25.26
CA THR A 82 8.15 3.93 25.36
C THR A 82 9.03 4.38 24.19
N VAL A 83 10.27 4.75 24.50
CA VAL A 83 11.24 5.17 23.46
C VAL A 83 12.39 4.16 23.44
N ILE A 84 12.74 3.71 22.25
CA ILE A 84 13.81 2.77 21.98
C ILE A 84 14.81 3.42 21.04
N HIS A 85 16.08 3.51 21.44
CA HIS A 85 17.15 4.01 20.59
C HIS A 85 18.07 2.88 20.17
N ASN A 86 18.08 2.56 18.87
CA ASN A 86 19.06 1.64 18.31
C ASN A 86 20.40 2.40 18.12
N SER A 87 21.51 1.82 18.55
CA SER A 87 22.83 2.44 18.38
C SER A 87 23.26 2.58 16.93
N GLN A 88 22.68 1.78 16.04
CA GLN A 88 22.82 1.83 14.58
C GLN A 88 21.50 1.44 13.92
N SER A 89 21.35 1.81 12.65
CA SER A 89 20.16 1.42 11.90
C SER A 89 20.14 -0.08 11.63
N LEU A 90 19.06 -0.72 12.04
CA LEU A 90 18.80 -2.13 11.84
C LEU A 90 17.93 -2.40 10.61
N GLY A 91 17.29 -1.35 10.08
CA GLY A 91 16.28 -1.40 9.02
C GLY A 91 14.84 -1.46 9.57
N MET A 92 13.88 -1.14 8.72
CA MET A 92 12.48 -0.92 9.13
C MET A 92 11.86 -2.12 9.86
N GLU A 93 12.10 -3.31 9.37
CA GLU A 93 11.55 -4.56 9.90
C GLU A 93 12.14 -4.88 11.27
N ALA A 94 13.46 -4.83 11.39
CA ALA A 94 14.15 -5.10 12.65
C ALA A 94 13.83 -4.02 13.70
N ALA A 95 13.73 -2.76 13.30
CA ALA A 95 13.31 -1.67 14.19
C ALA A 95 11.91 -1.92 14.74
N SER A 96 10.95 -2.35 13.90
CA SER A 96 9.61 -2.74 14.36
C SER A 96 9.66 -3.88 15.38
N ASN A 97 10.53 -4.86 15.16
CA ASN A 97 10.66 -6.00 16.05
C ASN A 97 11.15 -5.60 17.44
N CYS A 98 12.04 -4.60 17.56
CA CYS A 98 12.50 -4.10 18.86
C CYS A 98 11.33 -3.65 19.77
N ALA A 99 10.33 -3.01 19.18
CA ALA A 99 9.12 -2.62 19.92
C ALA A 99 8.12 -3.78 20.07
N PHE A 100 7.95 -4.59 19.02
CA PHE A 100 7.05 -5.75 19.04
C PHE A 100 7.39 -6.75 20.14
N GLU A 101 8.66 -6.96 20.44
CA GLU A 101 9.11 -7.85 21.50
C GLU A 101 8.71 -7.37 22.89
N GLN A 102 8.60 -6.05 23.09
CA GLN A 102 8.19 -5.44 24.36
C GLN A 102 6.67 -5.28 24.48
N ALA A 103 5.96 -5.22 23.35
CA ALA A 103 4.53 -4.97 23.31
C ALA A 103 3.72 -6.18 23.83
N ASN A 104 2.75 -5.88 24.73
CA ASN A 104 1.88 -6.87 25.36
C ASN A 104 0.40 -6.48 25.33
N GLU A 105 0.02 -5.54 24.49
CA GLU A 105 -1.35 -5.06 24.27
C GLU A 105 -2.19 -6.13 23.54
N GLU A 106 -3.51 -5.96 23.49
CA GLU A 106 -4.41 -6.87 22.76
C GLU A 106 -4.26 -6.75 21.25
N PHE A 107 -4.00 -5.52 20.76
CA PHE A 107 -3.89 -5.21 19.34
C PHE A 107 -2.53 -4.56 19.03
N LEU A 108 -2.12 -4.66 17.78
CA LEU A 108 -0.90 -4.11 17.24
C LEU A 108 -1.20 -3.33 15.96
N VAL A 109 -0.55 -2.17 15.80
CA VAL A 109 -0.55 -1.42 14.54
C VAL A 109 0.80 -0.75 14.32
N ILE A 110 1.24 -0.69 13.06
CA ILE A 110 2.39 0.13 12.67
C ILE A 110 1.86 1.50 12.21
N HIS A 111 2.41 2.54 12.83
CA HIS A 111 2.20 3.92 12.42
C HIS A 111 3.53 4.50 11.96
N ASP A 112 3.78 4.51 10.65
CA ASP A 112 5.01 5.07 10.12
C ASP A 112 5.12 6.57 10.46
N ASP A 113 6.35 7.05 10.67
CA ASP A 113 6.60 8.44 11.12
C ASP A 113 6.17 9.48 10.08
N ASP A 114 5.90 9.06 8.85
CA ASP A 114 5.52 9.92 7.73
C ASP A 114 4.03 9.86 7.35
N ASP A 115 3.22 9.10 8.08
CA ASP A 115 1.79 8.96 7.85
C ASP A 115 0.93 9.64 8.94
N SER A 116 -0.39 9.55 8.81
CA SER A 116 -1.32 10.05 9.84
C SER A 116 -2.67 9.34 9.78
N TRP A 117 -3.46 9.45 10.85
CA TRP A 117 -4.78 8.85 10.97
C TRP A 117 -5.90 9.87 11.10
N HIS A 118 -7.09 9.45 10.73
CA HIS A 118 -8.32 10.08 11.18
C HIS A 118 -8.52 9.85 12.70
N PRO A 119 -9.06 10.80 13.46
CA PRO A 119 -9.23 10.65 14.92
C PRO A 119 -10.03 9.43 15.36
N ASP A 120 -10.84 8.85 14.49
CA ASP A 120 -11.65 7.66 14.76
C ASP A 120 -10.97 6.34 14.41
N PHE A 121 -9.75 6.33 13.87
CA PHE A 121 -9.10 5.10 13.37
C PHE A 121 -9.07 3.99 14.43
N LEU A 122 -8.52 4.27 15.61
CA LEU A 122 -8.43 3.26 16.66
C LEU A 122 -9.81 2.87 17.21
N GLN A 123 -10.70 3.82 17.41
CA GLN A 123 -12.05 3.54 17.94
C GLN A 123 -12.82 2.59 17.02
N GLU A 124 -12.82 2.85 15.73
CA GLU A 124 -13.55 2.06 14.75
C GLU A 124 -12.92 0.68 14.52
N THR A 125 -11.61 0.61 14.43
CA THR A 125 -10.90 -0.65 14.17
C THR A 125 -10.92 -1.59 15.37
N VAL A 126 -10.76 -1.07 16.60
CA VAL A 126 -10.88 -1.86 17.84
C VAL A 126 -12.31 -2.39 17.98
N ALA A 127 -13.32 -1.52 17.86
CA ALA A 127 -14.73 -1.94 17.93
C ALA A 127 -15.07 -3.00 16.87
N PHE A 128 -14.51 -2.86 15.65
CA PHE A 128 -14.70 -3.83 14.58
C PHE A 128 -14.12 -5.20 14.95
N LEU A 129 -12.88 -5.26 15.43
CA LEU A 129 -12.26 -6.52 15.83
C LEU A 129 -12.92 -7.13 17.05
N GLN A 130 -13.34 -6.36 18.04
CA GLN A 130 -14.08 -6.87 19.20
C GLN A 130 -15.39 -7.57 18.77
N LYS A 131 -16.06 -7.06 17.75
CA LYS A 131 -17.28 -7.66 17.17
C LYS A 131 -16.97 -8.86 16.25
N ASN A 132 -15.85 -8.86 15.54
CA ASN A 132 -15.46 -9.90 14.57
C ASN A 132 -14.30 -10.74 15.14
N ARG A 133 -14.62 -11.62 16.08
CA ARG A 133 -13.62 -12.42 16.81
C ARG A 133 -12.90 -13.45 15.93
N ASP A 134 -13.47 -13.80 14.80
CA ASP A 134 -12.91 -14.69 13.75
C ASP A 134 -11.86 -14.02 12.87
N ALA A 135 -11.75 -12.69 12.88
CA ALA A 135 -10.76 -11.97 12.11
C ALA A 135 -9.42 -11.87 12.84
N VAL A 136 -8.30 -12.11 12.14
CA VAL A 136 -6.94 -11.90 12.65
C VAL A 136 -6.53 -10.43 12.60
N ALA A 137 -7.10 -9.68 11.67
CA ALA A 137 -6.84 -8.25 11.49
C ALA A 137 -8.01 -7.56 10.80
N VAL A 138 -8.05 -6.24 10.90
CA VAL A 138 -8.92 -5.36 10.12
C VAL A 138 -8.12 -4.35 9.34
N LEU A 139 -8.49 -4.18 8.07
CA LEU A 139 -7.90 -3.25 7.14
C LEU A 139 -8.89 -2.12 6.85
N THR A 140 -8.49 -0.87 7.06
CA THR A 140 -9.28 0.30 6.68
C THR A 140 -8.89 0.78 5.29
N ASN A 141 -9.75 1.56 4.65
CA ASN A 141 -9.35 2.35 3.48
C ASN A 141 -8.50 3.53 3.91
N CYS A 142 -7.74 4.07 2.96
CA CYS A 142 -6.97 5.29 3.15
C CYS A 142 -7.10 6.20 1.91
N VAL A 143 -6.68 7.42 2.10
CA VAL A 143 -6.41 8.35 1.01
C VAL A 143 -4.90 8.55 0.87
N VAL A 144 -4.43 8.66 -0.35
CA VAL A 144 -3.04 9.00 -0.65
C VAL A 144 -2.92 10.52 -0.68
N VAL A 145 -2.09 11.07 0.18
CA VAL A 145 -1.82 12.50 0.24
C VAL A 145 -0.48 12.78 -0.42
N HIS A 146 -0.49 13.43 -1.57
CA HIS A 146 0.74 13.89 -2.20
C HIS A 146 1.21 15.19 -1.56
N GLU A 147 2.46 15.21 -1.16
CA GLU A 147 3.06 16.37 -0.50
C GLU A 147 4.47 16.66 -0.98
N GLU A 148 4.93 17.89 -0.76
CA GLU A 148 6.32 18.30 -0.88
C GLU A 148 6.82 18.86 0.45
N ILE A 149 8.09 18.63 0.76
CA ILE A 149 8.75 19.20 1.91
C ILE A 149 9.81 20.19 1.39
N LYS A 150 9.74 21.43 1.86
CA LYS A 150 10.74 22.46 1.60
C LYS A 150 11.20 23.03 2.94
N GLN A 151 12.47 22.81 3.25
CA GLN A 151 13.01 23.06 4.58
C GLN A 151 12.18 22.28 5.61
N ASP A 152 11.59 22.97 6.60
CA ASP A 152 10.75 22.32 7.64
C ASP A 152 9.24 22.51 7.40
N THR A 153 8.86 22.87 6.18
CA THR A 153 7.45 23.11 5.82
C THR A 153 6.91 22.00 4.92
N VAL A 154 5.86 21.35 5.36
CA VAL A 154 5.13 20.35 4.59
C VAL A 154 3.98 21.04 3.86
N ARG A 155 3.91 20.87 2.54
CA ARG A 155 2.85 21.39 1.68
C ARG A 155 2.11 20.25 0.98
N GLN A 156 0.82 20.14 1.25
CA GLN A 156 -0.06 19.22 0.53
C GLN A 156 -0.26 19.70 -0.91
N LEU A 157 -0.16 18.79 -1.88
CA LEU A 157 -0.33 19.05 -3.31
C LEU A 157 -1.70 18.60 -3.80
N ASP A 158 -2.02 17.31 -3.62
CA ASP A 158 -3.29 16.72 -3.98
C ASP A 158 -3.62 15.51 -3.08
N VAL A 159 -4.85 15.01 -3.22
CA VAL A 159 -5.35 13.84 -2.48
C VAL A 159 -5.99 12.89 -3.48
N LEU A 160 -5.62 11.60 -3.39
CA LEU A 160 -6.12 10.54 -4.26
C LEU A 160 -6.74 9.42 -3.42
N GLU A 161 -7.80 8.83 -3.94
CA GLU A 161 -8.36 7.61 -3.32
C GLU A 161 -7.40 6.42 -3.48
N TRP A 162 -7.30 5.59 -2.44
CA TRP A 162 -6.63 4.30 -2.53
C TRP A 162 -7.55 3.30 -3.23
N GLY A 163 -7.18 2.84 -4.41
CA GLY A 163 -8.07 2.07 -5.29
C GLY A 163 -7.93 0.54 -5.22
N PHE A 164 -7.18 -0.02 -4.24
CA PHE A 164 -6.85 -1.45 -4.27
C PHE A 164 -7.90 -2.35 -3.61
N TRP A 165 -8.62 -1.87 -2.60
CA TRP A 165 -9.73 -2.58 -1.96
C TRP A 165 -10.81 -1.61 -1.50
N ARG A 166 -12.02 -2.12 -1.26
CA ARG A 166 -13.08 -1.38 -0.55
C ARG A 166 -13.77 -2.28 0.47
N ASP A 167 -14.33 -3.39 0.02
CA ASP A 167 -15.13 -4.25 0.88
C ASP A 167 -14.46 -5.57 1.26
N HIS A 168 -13.47 -6.02 0.50
CA HIS A 168 -12.81 -7.31 0.71
C HIS A 168 -11.31 -7.26 0.39
N VAL A 169 -10.53 -8.00 1.17
CA VAL A 169 -9.15 -8.32 0.81
C VAL A 169 -9.16 -9.43 -0.23
N ASP A 170 -8.73 -9.10 -1.43
CA ASP A 170 -8.60 -10.07 -2.52
C ASP A 170 -7.28 -10.83 -2.40
N ALA A 171 -7.37 -12.13 -2.11
CA ALA A 171 -6.22 -13.02 -1.97
C ALA A 171 -5.30 -13.00 -3.20
N VAL A 172 -5.87 -12.97 -4.41
CA VAL A 172 -5.09 -12.95 -5.66
C VAL A 172 -4.29 -11.66 -5.78
N ARG A 173 -4.90 -10.52 -5.42
CA ARG A 173 -4.22 -9.22 -5.41
C ARG A 173 -3.12 -9.18 -4.35
N LEU A 174 -3.41 -9.66 -3.14
CA LEU A 174 -2.45 -9.71 -2.05
C LEU A 174 -1.24 -10.61 -2.38
N ILE A 175 -1.48 -11.79 -2.96
CA ILE A 175 -0.41 -12.72 -3.37
C ILE A 175 0.40 -12.14 -4.54
N LYS A 176 -0.25 -11.39 -5.45
CA LYS A 176 0.42 -10.77 -6.60
C LYS A 176 1.37 -9.64 -6.21
N GLY A 177 1.04 -8.90 -5.18
CA GLY A 177 1.85 -7.75 -4.74
C GLY A 177 1.35 -7.13 -3.45
N ASN A 178 2.18 -6.28 -2.84
CA ASN A 178 1.77 -5.54 -1.66
C ASN A 178 0.71 -4.49 -2.04
N ILE A 179 -0.45 -4.59 -1.42
CA ILE A 179 -1.57 -3.67 -1.62
C ILE A 179 -2.02 -3.01 -0.32
N THR A 180 -1.45 -3.41 0.82
CA THR A 180 -1.89 -3.01 2.16
C THR A 180 -0.82 -2.15 2.84
N PRO A 181 -0.96 -0.82 2.86
CA PRO A 181 -0.07 0.03 3.65
C PRO A 181 -0.17 -0.32 5.14
N PRO A 182 0.95 -0.41 5.87
CA PRO A 182 0.96 -0.77 7.30
C PRO A 182 0.05 0.13 8.15
N ILE A 183 -0.03 1.40 7.81
CA ILE A 183 -0.84 2.41 8.50
C ILE A 183 -2.35 2.09 8.53
N CYS A 184 -2.84 1.20 7.66
CA CYS A 184 -4.25 0.85 7.53
C CYS A 184 -4.66 -0.39 8.33
N LEU A 185 -3.71 -1.13 8.91
CA LEU A 185 -3.94 -2.49 9.39
C LEU A 185 -3.82 -2.60 10.91
N LEU A 186 -4.95 -2.81 11.62
CA LEU A 186 -4.95 -3.19 13.03
C LEU A 186 -5.00 -4.73 13.15
N ILE A 187 -4.09 -5.30 13.92
CA ILE A 187 -3.81 -6.74 14.00
C ILE A 187 -4.07 -7.22 15.43
N ARG A 188 -4.61 -8.42 15.60
CA ARG A 188 -4.61 -9.06 16.92
C ARG A 188 -3.17 -9.42 17.32
N MET A 189 -2.77 -9.04 18.51
CA MET A 189 -1.45 -9.40 19.04
C MET A 189 -1.26 -10.92 19.10
N SER A 190 -2.32 -11.68 19.38
CA SER A 190 -2.28 -13.16 19.33
C SER A 190 -1.87 -13.67 17.94
N ALA A 191 -2.43 -13.11 16.88
CA ALA A 191 -2.07 -13.47 15.51
C ALA A 191 -0.63 -13.03 15.20
N ALA A 192 -0.26 -11.81 15.58
CA ALA A 192 1.09 -11.29 15.41
C ALA A 192 2.15 -12.16 16.11
N LYS A 193 1.92 -12.56 17.35
CA LYS A 193 2.84 -13.45 18.10
C LYS A 193 2.90 -14.86 17.48
N THR A 194 1.81 -15.36 16.91
CA THR A 194 1.77 -16.69 16.26
C THR A 194 2.60 -16.72 14.97
N ILE A 195 2.51 -15.68 14.15
CA ILE A 195 3.29 -15.61 12.90
C ILE A 195 4.73 -15.15 13.12
N GLY A 196 5.05 -14.63 14.30
CA GLY A 196 6.31 -13.97 14.63
C GLY A 196 6.41 -12.54 14.12
N GLY A 197 7.49 -11.84 14.45
CA GLY A 197 7.75 -10.48 14.02
C GLY A 197 7.95 -10.32 12.51
N TYR A 198 8.34 -9.13 12.10
CA TYR A 198 8.73 -8.84 10.71
C TYR A 198 10.01 -9.60 10.33
N ASN A 199 10.12 -9.99 9.06
CA ASN A 199 11.30 -10.65 8.55
C ASN A 199 12.46 -9.64 8.35
N ALA A 200 13.33 -9.53 9.33
CA ALA A 200 14.47 -8.61 9.34
C ALA A 200 15.51 -8.85 8.22
N ALA A 201 15.46 -10.03 7.56
CA ALA A 201 16.34 -10.31 6.42
C ALA A 201 15.86 -9.62 5.12
N LEU A 202 14.63 -9.08 5.11
CA LEU A 202 14.10 -8.35 3.97
C LEU A 202 14.37 -6.84 4.13
N PRO A 203 15.17 -6.22 3.27
CA PRO A 203 15.42 -4.78 3.35
C PRO A 203 14.27 -3.93 2.79
N VAL A 204 13.32 -4.56 2.12
CA VAL A 204 12.06 -4.03 1.59
C VAL A 204 11.04 -5.17 1.51
N LEU A 205 9.74 -4.86 1.41
CA LEU A 205 8.65 -5.85 1.32
C LEU A 205 8.43 -6.68 2.59
N GLY A 206 8.96 -6.26 3.73
CA GLY A 206 8.73 -6.96 5.00
C GLY A 206 7.27 -6.91 5.44
N ASP A 207 6.57 -5.83 5.13
CA ASP A 207 5.13 -5.66 5.31
C ASP A 207 4.33 -6.63 4.42
N TRP A 208 4.73 -6.84 3.17
CA TRP A 208 4.08 -7.81 2.29
C TRP A 208 4.27 -9.25 2.77
N ASP A 209 5.48 -9.65 3.15
CA ASP A 209 5.76 -10.95 3.77
C ASP A 209 4.91 -11.16 5.02
N TYR A 210 4.83 -10.13 5.87
CA TYR A 210 4.05 -10.15 7.10
C TYR A 210 2.55 -10.36 6.81
N ASN A 211 2.00 -9.61 5.86
CA ASN A 211 0.61 -9.70 5.46
C ASN A 211 0.26 -11.07 4.84
N LEU A 212 1.17 -11.67 4.07
CA LEU A 212 0.99 -13.03 3.53
C LEU A 212 0.98 -14.10 4.64
N ARG A 213 1.86 -13.96 5.65
CA ARG A 213 1.87 -14.86 6.81
C ARG A 213 0.61 -14.69 7.65
N LEU A 214 0.16 -13.47 7.83
CA LEU A 214 -1.09 -13.16 8.55
C LEU A 214 -2.31 -13.73 7.82
N PHE A 215 -2.39 -13.56 6.50
CA PHE A 215 -3.46 -14.10 5.66
C PHE A 215 -3.54 -15.64 5.71
N ARG A 216 -2.39 -16.32 5.81
CA ARG A 216 -2.37 -17.79 5.99
C ARG A 216 -2.95 -18.23 7.34
N LEU A 217 -2.86 -17.40 8.36
CA LEU A 217 -3.36 -17.71 9.69
C LEU A 217 -4.88 -17.55 9.80
N GLY A 218 -5.48 -16.55 9.14
CA GLY A 218 -6.91 -16.30 9.22
C GLY A 218 -7.37 -15.10 8.38
N GLU A 219 -8.62 -14.74 8.55
CA GLU A 219 -9.27 -13.69 7.76
C GLU A 219 -8.77 -12.29 8.14
N ILE A 220 -8.33 -11.55 7.14
CA ILE A 220 -8.13 -10.10 7.21
C ILE A 220 -9.42 -9.46 6.68
N LYS A 221 -10.25 -8.93 7.57
CA LYS A 221 -11.50 -8.27 7.20
C LYS A 221 -11.27 -6.80 6.86
N THR A 222 -12.17 -6.22 6.11
CA THR A 222 -12.11 -4.80 5.73
C THR A 222 -13.19 -3.99 6.45
N LEU A 223 -12.83 -2.79 6.85
CA LEU A 223 -13.71 -1.73 7.28
C LEU A 223 -13.70 -0.64 6.21
N ASN A 224 -14.77 -0.54 5.42
CA ASN A 224 -14.84 0.38 4.28
C ASN A 224 -15.02 1.84 4.74
N LYS A 225 -14.02 2.36 5.44
CA LYS A 225 -13.91 3.75 5.90
C LYS A 225 -12.50 4.25 5.61
N GLU A 226 -12.37 5.46 5.12
CA GLU A 226 -11.09 6.14 4.89
C GLU A 226 -10.61 6.74 6.21
N LEU A 227 -9.85 5.94 6.98
CA LEU A 227 -9.40 6.29 8.32
C LEU A 227 -7.89 6.51 8.44
N ALA A 228 -7.15 6.34 7.34
CA ALA A 228 -5.72 6.57 7.29
C ALA A 228 -5.35 7.52 6.14
N TYR A 229 -4.29 8.29 6.35
CA TYR A 229 -3.70 9.19 5.37
C TYR A 229 -2.30 8.72 5.05
N TYR A 230 -2.12 8.18 3.84
CA TYR A 230 -0.86 7.65 3.34
C TYR A 230 -0.11 8.72 2.56
N HIS A 231 0.93 9.29 3.15
CA HIS A 231 1.61 10.47 2.64
C HIS A 231 2.75 10.12 1.69
N HIS A 232 2.66 10.60 0.45
CA HIS A 232 3.64 10.39 -0.61
C HIS A 232 4.37 11.68 -0.99
N ARG A 233 5.70 11.67 -0.92
CA ARG A 233 6.58 12.75 -1.35
C ARG A 233 7.16 12.43 -2.72
N ILE A 234 6.72 13.17 -3.73
CA ILE A 234 7.02 12.87 -5.14
C ILE A 234 8.42 13.35 -5.55
N SER A 235 9.02 14.30 -4.82
CA SER A 235 10.19 15.06 -5.27
C SER A 235 11.40 15.03 -4.34
N SER A 236 11.38 14.32 -3.22
CA SER A 236 12.52 14.26 -2.30
C SER A 236 13.34 12.98 -2.46
N ASN A 237 14.63 13.14 -2.76
CA ASN A 237 15.63 12.06 -2.82
C ASN A 237 16.53 12.04 -1.56
N ASP A 238 16.22 12.81 -0.55
CA ASP A 238 16.95 12.96 0.70
C ASP A 238 16.36 12.12 1.84
N ALA A 239 16.70 12.43 3.08
CA ALA A 239 16.18 11.76 4.28
C ALA A 239 14.63 11.74 4.37
N TYR A 240 13.96 12.67 3.71
CA TYR A 240 12.49 12.75 3.63
C TYR A 240 11.89 11.94 2.48
N GLY A 241 12.72 11.27 1.66
CA GLY A 241 12.25 10.44 0.55
C GLY A 241 11.31 9.32 1.01
N ASN A 242 10.25 9.08 0.23
CA ASN A 242 9.39 7.92 0.44
C ASN A 242 10.10 6.66 -0.08
N SER A 243 10.26 5.63 0.76
CA SER A 243 10.98 4.40 0.43
C SER A 243 10.44 3.68 -0.81
N VAL A 244 9.12 3.76 -1.04
CA VAL A 244 8.46 3.15 -2.21
C VAL A 244 8.80 3.89 -3.50
N ILE A 245 8.95 5.22 -3.45
CA ILE A 245 9.22 6.06 -4.63
C ILE A 245 10.71 6.10 -4.94
N ALA A 246 11.56 6.28 -3.93
CA ALA A 246 13.02 6.40 -4.08
C ALA A 246 13.71 5.04 -4.34
N GLY A 247 13.08 3.92 -3.96
CA GLY A 247 13.64 2.56 -4.02
C GLY A 247 13.03 1.64 -5.07
N VAL A 248 12.43 2.16 -6.16
CA VAL A 248 11.69 1.35 -7.16
C VAL A 248 12.50 0.17 -7.70
N ASP A 249 13.75 0.38 -8.09
CA ASP A 249 14.59 -0.69 -8.64
C ASP A 249 14.89 -1.78 -7.61
N LYS A 250 15.16 -1.36 -6.36
CA LYS A 250 15.36 -2.28 -5.24
C LYS A 250 14.09 -3.09 -4.95
N HIS A 251 12.92 -2.44 -4.91
CA HIS A 251 11.64 -3.12 -4.73
C HIS A 251 11.37 -4.16 -5.81
N GLN A 252 11.63 -3.83 -7.08
CA GLN A 252 11.44 -4.77 -8.19
C GLN A 252 12.35 -5.99 -8.10
N ALA A 253 13.63 -5.78 -7.78
CA ALA A 253 14.60 -6.88 -7.63
C ALA A 253 14.23 -7.82 -6.48
N TYR A 254 13.90 -7.26 -5.30
CA TYR A 254 13.49 -8.06 -4.13
C TYR A 254 12.13 -8.72 -4.33
N GLN A 255 11.20 -8.07 -5.03
CA GLN A 255 9.91 -8.67 -5.36
C GLN A 255 10.07 -9.92 -6.25
N ALA A 256 10.98 -9.87 -7.24
CA ALA A 256 11.29 -11.02 -8.07
C ALA A 256 11.97 -12.13 -7.24
N ALA A 257 12.97 -11.80 -6.42
CA ALA A 257 13.66 -12.74 -5.57
C ALA A 257 12.71 -13.43 -4.56
N TYR A 258 11.82 -12.67 -3.94
CA TYR A 258 10.83 -13.16 -2.99
C TYR A 258 9.81 -14.10 -3.66
N ARG A 259 9.26 -13.72 -4.81
CA ARG A 259 8.38 -14.60 -5.60
C ARG A 259 9.07 -15.91 -5.97
N ASN A 260 10.33 -15.84 -6.42
CA ASN A 260 11.10 -17.03 -6.75
C ASN A 260 11.32 -17.93 -5.52
N ALA A 261 11.51 -17.35 -4.33
CA ALA A 261 11.63 -18.10 -3.09
C ALA A 261 10.31 -18.79 -2.71
N LEU A 262 9.17 -18.09 -2.84
CA LEU A 262 7.83 -18.66 -2.61
C LEU A 262 7.55 -19.83 -3.55
N VAL A 263 7.84 -19.67 -4.85
CA VAL A 263 7.64 -20.73 -5.85
C VAL A 263 8.52 -21.94 -5.54
N ARG A 264 9.83 -21.72 -5.29
CA ARG A 264 10.74 -22.83 -4.94
C ARG A 264 10.29 -23.58 -3.71
N ARG A 265 9.79 -22.86 -2.68
CA ARG A 265 9.26 -23.48 -1.48
C ARG A 265 8.01 -24.31 -1.76
N ALA A 266 7.05 -23.77 -2.51
CA ALA A 266 5.83 -24.48 -2.87
C ALA A 266 6.12 -25.76 -3.68
N LEU A 267 7.11 -25.71 -4.58
CA LEU A 267 7.55 -26.88 -5.37
C LEU A 267 8.30 -27.91 -4.53
N ALA A 268 9.05 -27.47 -3.50
CA ALA A 268 9.74 -28.38 -2.58
C ALA A 268 8.77 -29.07 -1.61
N GLU A 269 7.71 -28.37 -1.19
CA GLU A 269 6.66 -28.93 -0.31
C GLU A 269 5.78 -29.96 -1.07
N ASP A 270 5.40 -29.67 -2.32
CA ASP A 270 4.64 -30.59 -3.18
C ASP A 270 4.97 -30.34 -4.67
N PRO A 271 5.69 -31.27 -5.33
CA PRO A 271 6.00 -31.19 -6.76
C PRO A 271 4.76 -31.12 -7.68
N ALA A 272 3.58 -31.57 -7.22
CA ALA A 272 2.34 -31.46 -8.00
C ALA A 272 1.94 -29.99 -8.23
N ASN A 273 2.37 -29.07 -7.37
CA ASN A 273 2.16 -27.64 -7.57
C ASN A 273 2.79 -27.09 -8.85
N TYR A 274 3.75 -27.81 -9.46
CA TYR A 274 4.36 -27.40 -10.74
C TYR A 274 3.33 -27.36 -11.85
N GLY A 275 2.49 -28.41 -11.97
CA GLY A 275 1.42 -28.46 -12.96
C GLY A 275 0.38 -27.35 -12.75
N LEU A 276 -0.03 -27.11 -11.51
CA LEU A 276 -0.97 -26.05 -11.17
C LEU A 276 -0.42 -24.65 -11.52
N LEU A 277 0.83 -24.39 -11.13
CA LEU A 277 1.50 -23.12 -11.47
C LEU A 277 1.63 -22.95 -12.98
N HIS A 278 1.98 -24.02 -13.71
CA HIS A 278 2.08 -23.96 -15.16
C HIS A 278 0.74 -23.62 -15.82
N LEU A 279 -0.35 -24.25 -15.39
CA LEU A 279 -1.69 -23.96 -15.90
C LEU A 279 -2.11 -22.52 -15.63
N ILE A 280 -1.95 -22.03 -14.40
CA ILE A 280 -2.31 -20.65 -14.01
C ILE A 280 -1.49 -19.64 -14.83
N LEU A 281 -0.20 -19.86 -14.99
CA LEU A 281 0.67 -18.96 -15.75
C LEU A 281 0.36 -19.00 -17.24
N HIS A 282 0.07 -20.18 -17.78
CA HIS A 282 -0.33 -20.36 -19.18
C HIS A 282 -1.64 -19.62 -19.50
N ASP A 283 -2.66 -19.78 -18.65
CA ASP A 283 -3.93 -19.07 -18.82
C ASP A 283 -3.76 -17.56 -18.68
N ALA A 284 -2.95 -17.10 -17.72
CA ALA A 284 -2.65 -15.68 -17.55
C ALA A 284 -1.92 -15.09 -18.77
N GLU A 285 -1.02 -15.85 -19.38
CA GLU A 285 -0.30 -15.43 -20.59
C GLU A 285 -1.21 -15.43 -21.81
N ASN A 286 -2.08 -16.43 -21.96
CA ASN A 286 -3.08 -16.48 -23.03
C ASN A 286 -4.05 -15.31 -22.95
N ASN A 287 -4.63 -15.04 -21.80
CA ASN A 287 -5.53 -13.91 -21.56
C ASN A 287 -4.83 -12.57 -21.86
N LYS A 288 -3.56 -12.43 -21.47
CA LYS A 288 -2.75 -11.24 -21.79
C LYS A 288 -2.55 -11.11 -23.31
N ASN A 289 -2.23 -12.20 -24.00
CA ASN A 289 -2.00 -12.20 -25.45
C ASN A 289 -3.30 -11.90 -26.21
N GLU A 290 -4.43 -12.42 -25.76
CA GLU A 290 -5.74 -12.12 -26.32
C GLU A 290 -6.07 -10.62 -26.15
N LEU A 291 -5.91 -10.09 -24.95
CA LEU A 291 -6.09 -8.65 -24.69
C LEU A 291 -5.16 -7.79 -25.55
N LEU A 292 -3.92 -8.19 -25.74
CA LEU A 292 -2.97 -7.50 -26.62
C LEU A 292 -3.39 -7.52 -28.08
N ARG A 293 -4.01 -8.64 -28.54
CA ARG A 293 -4.60 -8.74 -29.91
C ARG A 293 -5.78 -7.80 -30.05
N GLU A 294 -6.72 -7.82 -29.09
CA GLU A 294 -7.85 -6.88 -29.10
C GLU A 294 -7.42 -5.41 -29.13
N ILE A 295 -6.39 -5.10 -28.34
CA ILE A 295 -5.77 -3.76 -28.30
C ILE A 295 -5.19 -3.40 -29.66
N HIS A 296 -4.51 -4.35 -30.30
CA HIS A 296 -3.90 -4.13 -31.62
C HIS A 296 -4.97 -3.94 -32.70
N ASP A 297 -6.02 -4.74 -32.66
CA ASP A 297 -7.14 -4.65 -33.60
C ASP A 297 -7.93 -3.35 -33.45
N LEU A 298 -8.20 -2.95 -32.20
CA LEU A 298 -8.83 -1.67 -31.90
C LEU A 298 -8.00 -0.48 -32.39
N LYS A 299 -6.68 -0.58 -32.19
CA LYS A 299 -5.73 0.42 -32.70
C LYS A 299 -5.75 0.50 -34.23
N TYR A 300 -5.76 -0.64 -34.92
CA TYR A 300 -5.86 -0.71 -36.38
C TYR A 300 -7.18 -0.10 -36.88
N ARG A 301 -8.31 -0.42 -36.23
CA ARG A 301 -9.63 0.18 -36.55
C ARG A 301 -9.64 1.68 -36.33
N LEU A 302 -9.02 2.18 -35.25
CA LEU A 302 -8.89 3.61 -34.98
C LEU A 302 -8.00 4.31 -36.02
N GLU A 303 -6.88 3.70 -36.40
CA GLU A 303 -5.99 4.23 -37.44
C GLU A 303 -6.73 4.31 -38.80
N ASN A 304 -7.52 3.29 -39.15
CA ASN A 304 -8.32 3.27 -40.37
C ASN A 304 -9.49 4.26 -40.32
N MET A 305 -10.18 4.41 -39.18
CA MET A 305 -11.25 5.45 -39.05
C MET A 305 -10.70 6.86 -39.17
N VAL A 306 -9.51 7.13 -38.64
CA VAL A 306 -8.86 8.44 -38.76
C VAL A 306 -8.48 8.75 -40.23
N VAL A 307 -8.12 7.71 -41.01
CA VAL A 307 -7.76 7.84 -42.41
C VAL A 307 -9.03 8.03 -43.33
N THR A 308 -10.14 7.37 -42.95
CA THR A 308 -11.35 7.30 -43.82
C THR A 308 -12.45 8.31 -43.51
N HIS A 309 -12.43 9.00 -42.36
CA HIS A 309 -13.53 9.88 -41.95
C HIS A 309 -13.05 11.27 -41.55
N HIS A 310 -13.45 12.29 -42.36
CA HIS A 310 -13.32 13.72 -42.08
C HIS A 310 -14.18 14.18 -40.89
N ALA A 311 -13.60 15.08 -40.15
CA ALA A 311 -14.05 16.15 -39.23
C ALA A 311 -15.37 16.02 -38.41
N ASN A 312 -16.42 15.34 -38.85
CA ASN A 312 -17.74 15.38 -38.16
C ASN A 312 -18.02 14.25 -37.16
N ARG A 313 -17.03 13.40 -36.82
CA ARG A 313 -17.21 12.27 -35.87
C ARG A 313 -16.28 12.30 -34.67
N ASP A 314 -15.73 13.43 -34.34
CA ASP A 314 -14.74 13.55 -33.25
C ASP A 314 -15.30 13.09 -31.89
N ALA A 315 -16.57 13.36 -31.60
CA ALA A 315 -17.20 13.00 -30.31
C ALA A 315 -17.29 11.46 -30.09
N GLU A 316 -17.65 10.71 -31.16
CA GLU A 316 -17.78 9.24 -31.08
C GLU A 316 -16.43 8.57 -30.98
N LEU A 317 -15.42 9.10 -31.68
CA LEU A 317 -14.02 8.64 -31.57
C LEU A 317 -13.49 8.90 -30.17
N PHE A 318 -13.79 10.06 -29.58
CA PHE A 318 -13.40 10.40 -28.22
C PHE A 318 -14.00 9.44 -27.18
N ALA A 319 -15.29 9.14 -27.29
CA ALA A 319 -15.94 8.20 -26.38
C ALA A 319 -15.32 6.80 -26.46
N ARG A 320 -14.98 6.33 -27.67
CA ARG A 320 -14.32 5.03 -27.88
C ARG A 320 -12.87 5.01 -27.36
N VAL A 321 -12.13 6.11 -27.55
CA VAL A 321 -10.76 6.26 -27.03
C VAL A 321 -10.77 6.32 -25.50
N ASP A 322 -11.73 7.02 -24.89
CA ASP A 322 -11.90 7.09 -23.45
C ASP A 322 -12.24 5.72 -22.84
N TYR A 323 -13.21 5.01 -23.44
CA TYR A 323 -13.57 3.65 -23.06
C TYR A 323 -12.36 2.70 -23.12
N PHE A 324 -11.61 2.76 -24.23
CA PHE A 324 -10.40 1.97 -24.41
C PHE A 324 -9.34 2.30 -23.36
N TYR A 325 -9.11 3.59 -23.12
CA TYR A 325 -8.14 4.06 -22.15
C TYR A 325 -8.48 3.59 -20.73
N ARG A 326 -9.76 3.68 -20.33
CA ARG A 326 -10.22 3.19 -19.02
C ARG A 326 -10.06 1.68 -18.88
N LYS A 327 -10.36 0.91 -19.92
CA LYS A 327 -10.22 -0.56 -19.93
C LYS A 327 -8.76 -1.01 -19.87
N CYS A 328 -7.83 -0.20 -20.39
CA CYS A 328 -6.39 -0.50 -20.48
C CYS A 328 -5.55 0.23 -19.43
N LEU A 329 -6.15 0.96 -18.51
CA LEU A 329 -5.47 1.69 -17.43
C LEU A 329 -4.45 0.85 -16.64
N PRO A 330 -4.67 -0.46 -16.41
CA PRO A 330 -3.69 -1.31 -15.74
C PRO A 330 -2.38 -1.50 -16.53
N MET A 331 -2.34 -1.15 -17.81
CA MET A 331 -1.17 -1.35 -18.68
C MET A 331 -0.36 -0.06 -18.87
N ARG A 332 0.23 0.43 -17.78
CA ARG A 332 0.99 1.69 -17.72
C ARG A 332 2.05 1.86 -18.81
N ASN A 333 2.75 0.78 -19.17
CA ASN A 333 3.81 0.79 -20.18
C ASN A 333 3.27 0.91 -21.63
N PHE A 334 2.05 0.43 -21.89
CA PHE A 334 1.41 0.54 -23.19
C PHE A 334 0.97 1.98 -23.46
N ALA A 335 0.37 2.65 -22.47
CA ALA A 335 -0.05 4.03 -22.58
C ALA A 335 1.12 5.01 -22.85
N ALA A 336 2.33 4.68 -22.38
CA ALA A 336 3.53 5.46 -22.66
C ALA A 336 4.00 5.30 -24.12
N LYS A 337 4.08 4.07 -24.63
CA LYS A 337 4.45 3.77 -26.02
C LYS A 337 3.44 4.32 -27.02
N TRP A 338 2.16 4.25 -26.70
CA TRP A 338 1.09 4.80 -27.55
C TRP A 338 1.15 6.33 -27.64
N ARG A 339 1.43 7.02 -26.53
CA ARG A 339 1.63 8.48 -26.49
C ARG A 339 2.82 8.90 -27.35
N GLU A 340 3.90 8.15 -27.36
CA GLU A 340 5.08 8.45 -28.20
C GLU A 340 4.73 8.31 -29.69
N LYS A 341 4.00 7.25 -30.05
CA LYS A 341 3.57 7.00 -31.44
C LYS A 341 2.58 8.09 -31.92
N MET A 342 1.64 8.51 -31.09
CA MET A 342 0.72 9.60 -31.37
C MET A 342 1.45 10.95 -31.55
N ARG A 343 2.53 11.20 -30.78
CA ARG A 343 3.38 12.38 -30.98
C ARG A 343 4.10 12.37 -32.35
N LYS A 344 4.59 11.20 -32.77
CA LYS A 344 5.21 11.03 -34.10
C LYS A 344 4.20 11.25 -35.23
N MET A 345 2.99 10.67 -35.11
CA MET A 345 1.90 10.88 -36.09
C MET A 345 1.49 12.35 -36.16
N ARG A 346 1.41 13.08 -35.03
CA ARG A 346 1.09 14.51 -34.98
C ARG A 346 2.14 15.36 -35.70
N ARG A 347 3.43 15.00 -35.63
CA ARG A 347 4.49 15.76 -36.34
C ARG A 347 4.38 15.62 -37.84
N ASN A 348 3.84 14.52 -38.34
CA ASN A 348 3.84 14.16 -39.77
C ASN A 348 2.51 14.44 -40.48
N SER A 349 1.46 14.91 -39.80
CA SER A 349 0.15 15.13 -40.39
C SER A 349 -0.51 16.45 -39.95
N LYS A 350 -0.85 17.30 -40.91
CA LYS A 350 -1.61 18.55 -40.68
C LYS A 350 -3.04 18.30 -40.20
N VAL A 351 -3.62 17.14 -40.51
CA VAL A 351 -5.02 16.76 -40.17
C VAL A 351 -5.12 16.30 -38.70
N LEU A 352 -4.08 15.71 -38.15
CA LEU A 352 -4.06 15.14 -36.77
C LEU A 352 -3.67 16.16 -35.70
N ARG A 353 -3.27 17.39 -36.06
CA ARG A 353 -2.91 18.42 -35.07
C ARG A 353 -4.07 18.79 -34.11
N PRO A 354 -5.29 19.03 -34.56
CA PRO A 354 -6.40 19.30 -33.67
C PRO A 354 -6.73 18.12 -32.75
N LEU A 355 -6.80 16.90 -33.32
CA LEU A 355 -7.12 15.68 -32.60
C LEU A 355 -6.09 15.37 -31.48
N ALA A 356 -4.81 15.59 -31.78
CA ALA A 356 -3.75 15.42 -30.80
C ALA A 356 -3.80 16.47 -29.66
N HIS A 357 -4.36 17.65 -29.91
CA HIS A 357 -4.58 18.66 -28.87
C HIS A 357 -5.69 18.21 -27.91
N GLN A 358 -6.82 17.76 -28.43
CA GLN A 358 -7.95 17.28 -27.66
C GLN A 358 -7.60 16.02 -26.83
N ILE A 359 -6.91 15.04 -27.43
CA ILE A 359 -6.40 13.86 -26.71
C ILE A 359 -5.45 14.27 -25.57
N ARG A 360 -4.62 15.29 -25.77
CA ARG A 360 -3.74 15.78 -24.71
C ARG A 360 -4.51 16.40 -23.55
N ASP A 361 -5.56 17.14 -23.83
CA ASP A 361 -6.37 17.79 -22.81
C ASP A 361 -7.21 16.73 -22.04
N MET A 362 -7.72 15.71 -22.73
CA MET A 362 -8.34 14.54 -22.12
C MET A 362 -7.36 13.79 -21.21
N LEU A 363 -6.13 13.57 -21.65
CA LEU A 363 -5.06 12.94 -20.85
C LEU A 363 -4.63 13.79 -19.65
N ARG A 364 -4.78 15.12 -19.70
CA ARG A 364 -4.58 16.01 -18.55
C ARG A 364 -5.70 15.88 -17.51
N VAL A 365 -6.95 15.80 -17.97
CA VAL A 365 -8.09 15.57 -17.07
C VAL A 365 -7.97 14.23 -16.36
N LEU A 366 -7.60 13.16 -17.09
CA LEU A 366 -7.38 11.81 -16.53
C LEU A 366 -6.19 11.72 -15.55
N ARG A 367 -5.28 12.71 -15.56
CA ARG A 367 -4.17 12.81 -14.60
C ARG A 367 -4.50 13.63 -13.36
N GLY A 368 -5.76 14.02 -13.14
CA GLY A 368 -6.17 14.80 -11.98
C GLY A 368 -5.67 16.25 -11.97
N LYS A 369 -5.07 16.74 -13.07
CA LYS A 369 -4.70 18.14 -13.19
C LYS A 369 -5.87 18.90 -13.78
N ARG A 370 -6.82 19.29 -12.94
CA ARG A 370 -7.73 20.42 -13.23
C ARG A 370 -6.90 21.70 -13.14
N LYS A 371 -7.06 22.59 -14.13
CA LYS A 371 -6.78 24.02 -13.92
C LYS A 371 -7.75 24.58 -12.90
#